data_c4579196899225974a7642ef98dc3b63
#
_entry.id   c4579196899225974a7642ef98dc3b63
#
_cell.length_a   1.000
_cell.length_b   1.000
_cell.length_c   1.000
_cell.angle_alpha   90.00
_cell.angle_beta   90.00
_cell.angle_gamma   90.00
#
_symmetry.space_group_name_H-M   'P 1'
#
loop_
_entity.id
_entity.type
_entity.pdbx_description
1 polymer ?
#
loop_
_entity_poly.entity_id
_entity_poly.type
_entity_poly.pdbx_seq_one_letter_code
_entity_poly.pdbx_strand_id
1 'polypeptide(L)'
;IRMKRLMNTFCQLLLVLVLGVSLSGCVTTHVPTASTSPWQAMDLDTQANPLDVAFTDSRHGYLVGSNRMIRETNDGGAHWNERSLDLPDEENFRLISIDFDGDEGWIAGQPGLLMHSDDGGQNWTRLFLDTKLPGEPYLITALGSHSAELATNVGAVYETHNDGNSWEAKVTDAAGAVRDLRRSREGSYVSVSGLDNFYATWE
;
A
#
# COMPACT_ATOMS: atom_id res chain seq x y z
N ILE A 1 39.13 -14.96 64.61
CA ILE A 1 38.79 -16.04 63.68
C ILE A 1 37.25 -16.14 63.49
N ARG A 2 36.43 -15.99 64.55
CA ARG A 2 34.94 -16.05 64.44
C ARG A 2 34.32 -14.91 63.64
N MET A 3 34.85 -13.68 63.69
CA MET A 3 34.30 -12.50 63.01
C MET A 3 34.51 -12.54 61.50
N LYS A 4 35.63 -13.07 60.98
CA LYS A 4 35.88 -13.22 59.54
C LYS A 4 34.97 -14.28 58.92
N ARG A 5 34.55 -15.32 59.65
CA ARG A 5 33.61 -16.31 59.14
C ARG A 5 32.18 -15.75 59.01
N LEU A 6 31.72 -14.93 59.97
CA LEU A 6 30.41 -14.29 59.91
C LEU A 6 30.33 -13.31 58.74
N MET A 7 31.38 -12.52 58.48
CA MET A 7 31.45 -11.53 57.42
C MET A 7 31.45 -12.19 56.03
N ASN A 8 32.12 -13.33 55.86
CA ASN A 8 32.10 -14.10 54.61
C ASN A 8 30.73 -14.72 54.30
N THR A 9 30.03 -15.22 55.35
CA THR A 9 28.70 -15.80 55.19
C THR A 9 27.66 -14.74 54.87
N PHE A 10 27.78 -13.54 55.43
CA PHE A 10 26.90 -12.41 55.16
C PHE A 10 27.12 -11.85 53.73
N CYS A 11 28.37 -11.80 53.26
CA CYS A 11 28.72 -11.38 51.89
C CYS A 11 28.23 -12.39 50.85
N GLN A 12 28.32 -13.69 51.13
CA GLN A 12 27.78 -14.72 50.23
C GLN A 12 26.25 -14.72 50.19
N LEU A 13 25.56 -14.47 51.31
CA LEU A 13 24.09 -14.31 51.33
C LEU A 13 23.63 -13.06 50.59
N LEU A 14 24.35 -11.94 50.67
CA LEU A 14 24.05 -10.72 49.94
C LEU A 14 24.29 -10.90 48.44
N LEU A 15 25.33 -11.66 48.03
CA LEU A 15 25.61 -11.94 46.62
C LEU A 15 24.54 -12.85 45.98
N VAL A 16 24.01 -13.81 46.73
CA VAL A 16 22.90 -14.66 46.27
C VAL A 16 21.58 -13.88 46.14
N LEU A 17 21.36 -12.93 47.08
CA LEU A 17 20.16 -12.07 47.04
C LEU A 17 20.19 -11.08 45.86
N VAL A 18 21.36 -10.55 45.47
CA VAL A 18 21.53 -9.64 44.35
C VAL A 18 21.44 -10.39 43.02
N LEU A 19 21.90 -11.64 42.95
CA LEU A 19 21.76 -12.48 41.75
C LEU A 19 20.31 -13.01 41.54
N GLY A 20 19.52 -13.10 42.61
CA GLY A 20 18.12 -13.55 42.55
C GLY A 20 17.13 -12.50 42.03
N VAL A 21 17.49 -11.20 42.01
CA VAL A 21 16.60 -10.10 41.59
C VAL A 21 16.73 -9.76 40.08
N SER A 22 17.75 -10.29 39.43
CA SER A 22 18.02 -9.96 38.02
C SER A 22 17.37 -10.90 37.00
N LEU A 23 16.48 -11.81 37.38
CA LEU A 23 15.84 -12.79 36.50
C LEU A 23 14.31 -12.64 36.37
N SER A 24 13.73 -11.52 36.81
CA SER A 24 12.29 -11.27 36.69
C SER A 24 11.97 -10.20 35.64
N GLY A 25 12.74 -10.14 34.56
CA GLY A 25 12.48 -9.28 33.42
C GLY A 25 11.84 -10.03 32.23
N CYS A 26 10.90 -10.93 32.50
CA CYS A 26 9.96 -11.31 31.45
C CYS A 26 9.04 -10.13 31.21
N VAL A 27 9.41 -9.24 30.29
CA VAL A 27 8.46 -8.35 29.66
C VAL A 27 7.49 -9.28 28.92
N THR A 28 6.39 -9.63 29.54
CA THR A 28 5.25 -10.20 28.83
C THR A 28 4.75 -9.09 27.93
N THR A 29 5.18 -9.11 26.66
CA THR A 29 4.50 -8.33 25.64
C THR A 29 3.06 -8.80 25.65
N HIS A 30 2.19 -7.97 26.19
CA HIS A 30 0.76 -8.24 26.17
C HIS A 30 0.33 -8.12 24.71
N VAL A 31 0.28 -9.26 24.01
CA VAL A 31 -0.37 -9.32 22.72
C VAL A 31 -1.87 -9.20 23.01
N PRO A 32 -2.54 -8.14 22.56
CA PRO A 32 -3.97 -8.02 22.80
C PRO A 32 -4.68 -9.25 22.25
N THR A 33 -5.54 -9.85 23.05
CA THR A 33 -6.41 -10.94 22.57
C THR A 33 -7.33 -10.42 21.50
N ALA A 34 -7.78 -11.25 20.58
CA ALA A 34 -8.68 -10.86 19.49
C ALA A 34 -9.92 -10.09 19.97
N SER A 35 -10.36 -10.32 21.22
CA SER A 35 -11.50 -9.61 21.84
C SER A 35 -11.19 -8.16 22.26
N THR A 36 -9.91 -7.76 22.33
CA THR A 36 -9.46 -6.39 22.67
C THR A 36 -8.81 -5.68 21.49
N SER A 37 -8.71 -6.35 20.34
CA SER A 37 -8.19 -5.76 19.11
C SER A 37 -9.19 -4.72 18.56
N PRO A 38 -8.75 -3.50 18.20
CA PRO A 38 -9.58 -2.56 17.48
C PRO A 38 -9.84 -3.01 16.02
N TRP A 39 -9.10 -4.02 15.56
CA TRP A 39 -9.22 -4.58 14.22
C TRP A 39 -10.27 -5.68 14.18
N GLN A 40 -11.14 -5.61 13.20
CA GLN A 40 -12.12 -6.65 12.89
C GLN A 40 -11.71 -7.35 11.60
N ALA A 41 -11.71 -8.67 11.61
CA ALA A 41 -11.52 -9.46 10.41
C ALA A 41 -12.80 -9.40 9.58
N MET A 42 -12.66 -9.15 8.28
CA MET A 42 -13.75 -9.15 7.31
C MET A 42 -13.54 -10.32 6.35
N ASP A 43 -14.57 -11.11 6.15
CA ASP A 43 -14.58 -12.14 5.12
C ASP A 43 -15.12 -11.51 3.83
N LEU A 44 -14.31 -11.54 2.79
CA LEU A 44 -14.69 -11.02 1.48
C LEU A 44 -15.33 -12.08 0.59
N ASP A 45 -15.43 -13.33 1.05
CA ASP A 45 -15.94 -14.47 0.28
C ASP A 45 -15.32 -14.52 -1.15
N THR A 46 -14.00 -14.53 -1.21
CA THR A 46 -13.24 -14.54 -2.47
C THR A 46 -11.95 -15.33 -2.35
N GLN A 47 -11.51 -15.93 -3.46
CA GLN A 47 -10.18 -16.52 -3.60
C GLN A 47 -9.15 -15.53 -4.17
N ALA A 48 -9.59 -14.35 -4.59
CA ALA A 48 -8.70 -13.29 -5.06
C ALA A 48 -7.99 -12.61 -3.88
N ASN A 49 -6.78 -12.15 -4.10
CA ASN A 49 -6.02 -11.38 -3.11
C ASN A 49 -6.34 -9.89 -3.25
N PRO A 50 -6.86 -9.22 -2.23
CA PRO A 50 -6.96 -7.77 -2.20
C PRO A 50 -5.55 -7.16 -2.32
N LEU A 51 -5.42 -6.09 -3.11
CA LEU A 51 -4.13 -5.43 -3.34
C LEU A 51 -4.16 -3.96 -2.96
N ASP A 52 -5.28 -3.26 -3.22
CA ASP A 52 -5.40 -1.84 -2.90
C ASP A 52 -6.87 -1.45 -2.66
N VAL A 53 -7.08 -0.33 -1.94
CA VAL A 53 -8.40 0.19 -1.59
C VAL A 53 -8.38 1.71 -1.64
N ALA A 54 -9.38 2.31 -2.27
CA ALA A 54 -9.56 3.76 -2.30
C ALA A 54 -11.03 4.14 -2.06
N PHE A 55 -11.24 5.29 -1.44
CA PHE A 55 -12.56 5.83 -1.14
C PHE A 55 -12.75 7.17 -1.84
N THR A 56 -13.91 7.36 -2.46
CA THR A 56 -14.34 8.65 -3.02
C THR A 56 -14.88 9.57 -1.92
N ASP A 57 -15.46 8.98 -0.87
CA ASP A 57 -15.93 9.65 0.32
C ASP A 57 -15.90 8.71 1.55
N SER A 58 -16.43 9.12 2.69
CA SER A 58 -16.41 8.32 3.92
C SER A 58 -17.22 7.02 3.87
N ARG A 59 -18.04 6.82 2.84
CA ARG A 59 -18.94 5.67 2.70
C ARG A 59 -18.73 4.89 1.42
N HIS A 60 -18.40 5.57 0.33
CA HIS A 60 -18.28 4.98 -0.99
C HIS A 60 -16.80 4.74 -1.33
N GLY A 61 -16.48 3.55 -1.77
CA GLY A 61 -15.11 3.17 -2.12
C GLY A 61 -15.03 1.85 -2.87
N TYR A 62 -13.82 1.56 -3.33
CA TYR A 62 -13.51 0.39 -4.14
C TYR A 62 -12.31 -0.36 -3.59
N LEU A 63 -12.38 -1.68 -3.65
CA LEU A 63 -11.32 -2.62 -3.32
C LEU A 63 -10.93 -3.38 -4.58
N VAL A 64 -9.67 -3.35 -4.94
CA VAL A 64 -9.14 -4.01 -6.14
C VAL A 64 -8.13 -5.10 -5.80
N GLY A 65 -7.90 -6.04 -6.73
CA GLY A 65 -7.01 -7.15 -6.45
C GLY A 65 -6.69 -8.07 -7.63
N SER A 66 -6.19 -9.25 -7.30
CA SER A 66 -5.88 -10.29 -8.29
C SER A 66 -7.17 -10.83 -8.95
N ASN A 67 -7.00 -11.53 -10.08
CA ASN A 67 -8.11 -12.15 -10.82
C ASN A 67 -9.21 -11.15 -11.21
N ARG A 68 -8.83 -9.95 -11.64
CA ARG A 68 -9.75 -8.86 -12.03
C ARG A 68 -10.71 -8.43 -10.92
N MET A 69 -10.38 -8.73 -9.65
CA MET A 69 -11.26 -8.41 -8.54
C MET A 69 -11.42 -6.90 -8.42
N ILE A 70 -12.67 -6.46 -8.48
CA ILE A 70 -13.11 -5.14 -8.05
C ILE A 70 -14.38 -5.29 -7.24
N ARG A 71 -14.43 -4.65 -6.07
CA ARG A 71 -15.58 -4.62 -5.18
C ARG A 71 -15.89 -3.21 -4.78
N GLU A 72 -17.16 -2.93 -4.57
CA GLU A 72 -17.67 -1.62 -4.19
C GLU A 72 -18.33 -1.67 -2.82
N THR A 73 -18.09 -0.65 -2.03
CA THR A 73 -18.81 -0.41 -0.78
C THR A 73 -19.56 0.92 -0.85
N ASN A 74 -20.73 0.98 -0.21
CA ASN A 74 -21.54 2.19 -0.02
C ASN A 74 -21.79 2.49 1.46
N ASP A 75 -21.10 1.79 2.35
CA ASP A 75 -21.29 1.88 3.81
C ASP A 75 -19.97 1.97 4.60
N GLY A 76 -18.92 2.48 3.95
CA GLY A 76 -17.61 2.67 4.57
C GLY A 76 -16.84 1.37 4.77
N GLY A 77 -17.09 0.36 3.92
CA GLY A 77 -16.39 -0.90 3.94
C GLY A 77 -17.03 -1.96 4.84
N ALA A 78 -18.23 -1.71 5.41
CA ALA A 78 -18.93 -2.73 6.19
C ALA A 78 -19.41 -3.89 5.33
N HIS A 79 -19.81 -3.61 4.09
CA HIS A 79 -20.17 -4.61 3.09
C HIS A 79 -19.52 -4.27 1.74
N TRP A 80 -19.13 -5.32 1.01
CA TRP A 80 -18.47 -5.22 -0.28
C TRP A 80 -19.24 -6.02 -1.33
N ASN A 81 -19.70 -5.35 -2.38
CA ASN A 81 -20.42 -5.95 -3.49
C ASN A 81 -19.47 -6.15 -4.67
N GLU A 82 -19.59 -7.29 -5.33
CA GLU A 82 -18.82 -7.54 -6.54
C GLU A 82 -19.24 -6.61 -7.68
N ARG A 83 -18.24 -6.11 -8.39
CA ARG A 83 -18.39 -5.34 -9.62
C ARG A 83 -17.63 -6.03 -10.74
N SER A 84 -17.91 -5.67 -11.96
CA SER A 84 -17.16 -6.13 -13.12
C SER A 84 -16.66 -4.93 -13.93
N LEU A 85 -15.48 -5.09 -14.51
CA LEU A 85 -14.92 -4.17 -15.48
C LEU A 85 -15.10 -4.77 -16.88
N ASP A 86 -15.31 -3.90 -17.89
CA ASP A 86 -15.32 -4.32 -19.29
C ASP A 86 -13.90 -4.61 -19.78
N LEU A 87 -13.43 -5.82 -19.46
CA LEU A 87 -12.10 -6.32 -19.78
C LEU A 87 -12.21 -7.67 -20.50
N PRO A 88 -11.30 -7.98 -21.44
CA PRO A 88 -11.27 -9.26 -22.15
C PRO A 88 -11.18 -10.44 -21.15
N ASP A 89 -12.00 -11.46 -21.38
CA ASP A 89 -12.06 -12.64 -20.49
C ASP A 89 -10.79 -13.48 -20.52
N GLU A 90 -10.07 -13.44 -21.63
CA GLU A 90 -8.84 -14.22 -21.84
C GLU A 90 -7.65 -13.67 -21.04
N GLU A 91 -7.72 -12.42 -20.58
CA GLU A 91 -6.65 -11.76 -19.86
C GLU A 91 -6.93 -11.75 -18.35
N ASN A 92 -6.04 -12.38 -17.57
CA ASN A 92 -6.16 -12.39 -16.11
C ASN A 92 -5.42 -11.21 -15.49
N PHE A 93 -6.06 -10.04 -15.53
CA PHE A 93 -5.50 -8.82 -14.96
C PHE A 93 -5.41 -8.88 -13.44
N ARG A 94 -4.33 -8.32 -12.91
CA ARG A 94 -4.19 -7.93 -11.52
C ARG A 94 -4.38 -6.42 -11.43
N LEU A 95 -5.41 -5.98 -10.72
CA LEU A 95 -5.65 -4.58 -10.42
C LEU A 95 -4.81 -4.25 -9.20
N ILE A 96 -3.72 -3.49 -9.38
CA ILE A 96 -2.65 -3.38 -8.37
C ILE A 96 -2.81 -2.14 -7.52
N SER A 97 -3.21 -1.03 -8.14
CA SER A 97 -3.36 0.25 -7.46
C SER A 97 -4.62 0.95 -7.95
N ILE A 98 -5.32 1.59 -7.04
CA ILE A 98 -6.50 2.42 -7.29
C ILE A 98 -6.40 3.69 -6.46
N ASP A 99 -6.75 4.83 -7.05
CA ASP A 99 -6.82 6.09 -6.33
C ASP A 99 -7.90 7.00 -6.89
N PHE A 100 -8.42 7.91 -6.05
CA PHE A 100 -9.45 8.87 -6.40
C PHE A 100 -9.11 10.27 -5.87
N ASP A 101 -9.46 11.27 -6.65
CA ASP A 101 -9.61 12.66 -6.21
C ASP A 101 -11.00 13.17 -6.64
N GLY A 102 -11.94 13.18 -5.71
CA GLY A 102 -13.36 13.41 -6.01
C GLY A 102 -13.94 12.32 -6.91
N ASP A 103 -14.48 12.73 -8.06
CA ASP A 103 -15.07 11.82 -9.05
C ASP A 103 -14.03 11.23 -10.04
N GLU A 104 -12.81 11.77 -10.04
CA GLU A 104 -11.70 11.27 -10.85
C GLU A 104 -11.08 10.02 -10.24
N GLY A 105 -11.22 8.89 -10.91
CA GLY A 105 -10.72 7.59 -10.46
C GLY A 105 -9.74 6.96 -11.45
N TRP A 106 -8.72 6.31 -10.93
CA TRP A 106 -7.69 5.66 -11.71
C TRP A 106 -7.36 4.28 -11.18
N ILE A 107 -7.18 3.31 -12.09
CA ILE A 107 -6.68 1.98 -11.75
C ILE A 107 -5.46 1.67 -12.59
N ALA A 108 -4.37 1.25 -11.95
CA ALA A 108 -3.21 0.67 -12.58
C ALA A 108 -3.14 -0.84 -12.32
N GLY A 109 -2.75 -1.60 -13.33
CA GLY A 109 -2.70 -3.07 -13.22
C GLY A 109 -1.79 -3.73 -14.22
N GLN A 110 -1.68 -5.03 -14.10
CA GLN A 110 -0.83 -5.88 -14.92
C GLN A 110 -1.60 -7.06 -15.52
N PRO A 111 -1.24 -7.47 -16.76
CA PRO A 111 -0.27 -6.85 -17.66
C PRO A 111 -0.84 -5.58 -18.31
N GLY A 112 -0.04 -4.49 -18.35
CA GLY A 112 -0.31 -3.29 -19.16
C GLY A 112 -1.71 -2.68 -19.04
N LEU A 113 -2.30 -2.64 -17.83
CA LEU A 113 -3.65 -2.14 -17.62
C LEU A 113 -3.63 -0.75 -16.99
N LEU A 114 -4.38 0.14 -17.61
CA LEU A 114 -4.70 1.45 -17.05
C LEU A 114 -6.18 1.74 -17.32
N MET A 115 -6.90 2.19 -16.30
CA MET A 115 -8.31 2.56 -16.43
C MET A 115 -8.55 3.92 -15.77
N HIS A 116 -9.50 4.65 -16.31
CA HIS A 116 -9.94 5.96 -15.85
C HIS A 116 -11.46 6.01 -15.68
N SER A 117 -11.91 6.73 -14.68
CA SER A 117 -13.30 7.08 -14.41
C SER A 117 -13.41 8.56 -14.10
N ASP A 118 -14.46 9.22 -14.59
CA ASP A 118 -14.82 10.61 -14.32
C ASP A 118 -16.14 10.75 -13.55
N ASP A 119 -16.65 9.64 -13.02
CA ASP A 119 -17.96 9.55 -12.36
C ASP A 119 -17.94 8.81 -11.02
N GLY A 120 -16.81 8.89 -10.31
CA GLY A 120 -16.64 8.25 -8.99
C GLY A 120 -16.56 6.73 -9.06
N GLY A 121 -16.11 6.17 -10.19
CA GLY A 121 -15.93 4.73 -10.38
C GLY A 121 -17.19 3.98 -10.83
N GLN A 122 -18.26 4.68 -11.18
CA GLN A 122 -19.47 4.04 -11.70
C GLN A 122 -19.22 3.42 -13.08
N ASN A 123 -18.49 4.13 -13.94
CA ASN A 123 -18.04 3.66 -15.23
C ASN A 123 -16.53 3.78 -15.37
N TRP A 124 -15.93 2.80 -16.02
CA TRP A 124 -14.49 2.72 -16.21
C TRP A 124 -14.14 2.58 -17.69
N THR A 125 -13.23 3.41 -18.17
CA THR A 125 -12.71 3.36 -19.55
C THR A 125 -11.28 2.84 -19.54
N ARG A 126 -10.99 1.82 -20.34
CA ARG A 126 -9.61 1.34 -20.52
C ARG A 126 -8.83 2.33 -21.38
N LEU A 127 -7.66 2.71 -20.89
CA LEU A 127 -6.72 3.55 -21.62
C LEU A 127 -5.60 2.71 -22.21
N PHE A 128 -5.15 3.10 -23.40
CA PHE A 128 -4.02 2.47 -24.06
C PHE A 128 -2.86 3.46 -24.08
N LEU A 129 -1.73 3.04 -23.53
CA LEU A 129 -0.53 3.85 -23.49
C LEU A 129 0.15 3.78 -24.87
N ASP A 130 0.11 4.88 -25.63
CA ASP A 130 0.80 4.98 -26.93
C ASP A 130 2.32 4.92 -26.80
N THR A 131 2.84 5.20 -25.60
CA THR A 131 4.27 5.22 -25.32
C THR A 131 4.69 3.89 -24.71
N LYS A 132 5.75 3.30 -25.25
CA LYS A 132 6.36 2.12 -24.65
C LYS A 132 7.05 2.55 -23.36
N LEU A 133 6.36 2.36 -22.23
CA LEU A 133 6.90 2.64 -20.92
C LEU A 133 8.01 1.63 -20.54
N PRO A 134 9.08 2.05 -19.87
CA PRO A 134 9.95 1.13 -19.15
C PRO A 134 9.14 0.46 -18.03
N GLY A 135 9.05 -0.87 -18.08
CA GLY A 135 8.24 -1.63 -17.12
C GLY A 135 6.74 -1.57 -17.42
N GLU A 136 5.96 -1.87 -16.40
CA GLU A 136 4.50 -1.94 -16.46
C GLU A 136 3.84 -1.01 -15.44
N PRO A 137 2.61 -0.52 -15.69
CA PRO A 137 1.83 0.24 -14.71
C PRO A 137 1.79 -0.47 -13.36
N TYR A 138 2.05 0.27 -12.27
CA TYR A 138 2.18 -0.34 -10.95
C TYR A 138 1.50 0.47 -9.84
N LEU A 139 1.84 1.75 -9.67
CA LEU A 139 1.18 2.65 -8.73
C LEU A 139 0.58 3.83 -9.48
N ILE A 140 -0.61 4.25 -9.08
CA ILE A 140 -1.31 5.40 -9.62
C ILE A 140 -1.72 6.33 -8.49
N THR A 141 -1.66 7.63 -8.74
CA THR A 141 -2.17 8.66 -7.84
C THR A 141 -3.03 9.62 -8.64
N ALA A 142 -4.28 9.78 -8.23
CA ALA A 142 -5.17 10.78 -8.76
C ALA A 142 -4.74 12.17 -8.28
N LEU A 143 -4.70 13.15 -9.18
CA LEU A 143 -4.30 14.53 -8.89
C LEU A 143 -5.46 15.52 -9.07
N GLY A 144 -6.66 15.01 -9.32
CA GLY A 144 -7.84 15.80 -9.66
C GLY A 144 -7.81 16.36 -11.07
N SER A 145 -8.95 16.88 -11.52
CA SER A 145 -9.10 17.63 -12.78
C SER A 145 -8.33 17.05 -13.97
N HIS A 146 -8.66 15.83 -14.39
CA HIS A 146 -8.09 15.16 -15.56
C HIS A 146 -6.60 14.78 -15.42
N SER A 147 -6.09 14.73 -14.17
CA SER A 147 -4.67 14.56 -13.91
C SER A 147 -4.37 13.35 -13.05
N ALA A 148 -3.29 12.65 -13.37
CA ALA A 148 -2.79 11.54 -12.57
C ALA A 148 -1.27 11.39 -12.73
N GLU A 149 -0.68 10.74 -11.73
CA GLU A 149 0.71 10.34 -11.69
C GLU A 149 0.80 8.82 -11.68
N LEU A 150 1.56 8.25 -12.62
CA LEU A 150 1.75 6.82 -12.80
C LEU A 150 3.20 6.44 -12.58
N ALA A 151 3.48 5.56 -11.64
CA ALA A 151 4.78 4.90 -11.51
C ALA A 151 4.74 3.48 -12.09
N THR A 152 5.77 3.12 -12.86
CA THR A 152 5.96 1.75 -13.34
C THR A 152 6.68 0.90 -12.29
N ASN A 153 6.56 -0.41 -12.39
CA ASN A 153 7.21 -1.36 -11.48
C ASN A 153 8.75 -1.27 -11.44
N VAL A 154 9.36 -0.57 -12.37
CA VAL A 154 10.82 -0.36 -12.46
C VAL A 154 11.27 1.07 -12.12
N GLY A 155 10.35 1.94 -11.71
CA GLY A 155 10.67 3.27 -11.17
C GLY A 155 10.54 4.42 -12.15
N ALA A 156 10.12 4.21 -13.38
CA ALA A 156 9.76 5.32 -14.26
C ALA A 156 8.46 5.97 -13.79
N VAL A 157 8.38 7.30 -13.87
CA VAL A 157 7.21 8.08 -13.43
C VAL A 157 6.73 8.97 -14.55
N TYR A 158 5.42 8.98 -14.73
CA TYR A 158 4.72 9.74 -15.76
C TYR A 158 3.56 10.51 -15.15
N GLU A 159 3.24 11.64 -15.74
CA GLU A 159 2.12 12.49 -15.37
C GLU A 159 1.24 12.78 -16.57
N THR A 160 -0.07 12.76 -16.37
CA THR A 160 -1.07 13.20 -17.34
C THR A 160 -1.86 14.37 -16.80
N HIS A 161 -2.35 15.24 -17.70
CA HIS A 161 -3.25 16.36 -17.40
C HIS A 161 -4.47 16.40 -18.34
N ASN A 162 -4.76 15.29 -19.01
CA ASN A 162 -5.79 15.20 -20.05
C ASN A 162 -6.43 13.81 -20.13
N ASP A 163 -6.84 13.27 -18.98
CA ASP A 163 -7.50 11.96 -18.87
C ASP A 163 -6.69 10.80 -19.43
N GLY A 164 -5.35 10.88 -19.34
CA GLY A 164 -4.48 9.84 -19.86
C GLY A 164 -4.34 9.80 -21.39
N ASN A 165 -4.86 10.80 -22.11
CA ASN A 165 -4.69 10.89 -23.57
C ASN A 165 -3.22 11.12 -23.97
N SER A 166 -2.44 11.73 -23.09
CA SER A 166 -0.99 11.81 -23.23
C SER A 166 -0.30 11.80 -21.86
N TRP A 167 0.93 11.31 -21.83
CA TRP A 167 1.74 11.19 -20.63
C TRP A 167 3.10 11.85 -20.82
N GLU A 168 3.47 12.69 -19.86
CA GLU A 168 4.78 13.32 -19.78
C GLU A 168 5.67 12.54 -18.81
N ALA A 169 6.86 12.18 -19.24
CA ALA A 169 7.83 11.50 -18.37
C ALA A 169 8.46 12.50 -17.39
N LYS A 170 8.34 12.23 -16.10
CA LYS A 170 9.01 12.98 -15.03
C LYS A 170 10.30 12.29 -14.60
N VAL A 171 10.27 10.96 -14.54
CA VAL A 171 11.44 10.11 -14.29
C VAL A 171 11.48 9.02 -15.34
N THR A 172 12.53 9.01 -16.17
CA THR A 172 12.70 8.06 -17.28
C THR A 172 13.59 6.88 -16.96
N ASP A 173 14.43 7.02 -15.92
CA ASP A 173 15.41 6.00 -15.59
C ASP A 173 14.81 4.93 -14.70
N ALA A 174 14.92 3.70 -15.15
CA ALA A 174 14.56 2.53 -14.36
C ALA A 174 15.61 2.33 -13.25
N ALA A 175 15.28 2.70 -12.03
CA ALA A 175 16.22 2.64 -10.90
C ALA A 175 16.07 1.39 -10.03
N GLY A 176 15.01 0.60 -10.21
CA GLY A 176 14.73 -0.60 -9.43
C GLY A 176 13.24 -0.83 -9.17
N ALA A 177 12.91 -1.80 -8.32
CA ALA A 177 11.53 -2.09 -8.01
C ALA A 177 10.89 -0.96 -7.17
N VAL A 178 9.81 -0.38 -7.66
CA VAL A 178 9.03 0.63 -6.94
C VAL A 178 8.42 0.03 -5.68
N ARG A 179 8.44 0.80 -4.61
CA ARG A 179 7.84 0.46 -3.32
C ARG A 179 6.71 1.38 -2.95
N ASP A 180 6.82 2.65 -3.28
CA ASP A 180 5.84 3.65 -2.93
C ASP A 180 5.92 4.84 -3.88
N LEU A 181 4.77 5.49 -4.09
CA LEU A 181 4.63 6.75 -4.80
C LEU A 181 3.85 7.68 -3.86
N ARG A 182 4.41 8.83 -3.53
CA ARG A 182 3.80 9.79 -2.61
C ARG A 182 3.88 11.19 -3.15
N ARG A 183 2.82 11.94 -2.91
CA ARG A 183 2.76 13.37 -3.19
C ARG A 183 2.69 14.17 -1.89
N SER A 184 3.46 15.24 -1.81
CA SER A 184 3.46 16.21 -0.73
C SER A 184 3.18 17.61 -1.29
N ARG A 185 3.12 18.61 -0.41
CA ARG A 185 3.03 20.02 -0.84
C ARG A 185 4.29 20.53 -1.56
N GLU A 186 5.39 19.82 -1.42
CA GLU A 186 6.70 20.18 -1.94
C GLU A 186 7.02 19.44 -3.24
N GLY A 187 6.14 18.56 -3.71
CA GLY A 187 6.29 17.74 -4.91
C GLY A 187 5.99 16.27 -4.67
N SER A 188 6.20 15.47 -5.68
CA SER A 188 6.02 14.02 -5.62
C SER A 188 7.36 13.31 -5.49
N TYR A 189 7.35 12.13 -4.91
CA TYR A 189 8.53 11.27 -4.86
C TYR A 189 8.16 9.80 -5.02
N VAL A 190 9.05 9.06 -5.66
CA VAL A 190 8.97 7.62 -5.77
C VAL A 190 10.07 6.99 -4.91
N SER A 191 9.70 6.00 -4.12
CA SER A 191 10.64 5.15 -3.40
C SER A 191 10.85 3.86 -4.19
N VAL A 192 12.10 3.56 -4.53
CA VAL A 192 12.48 2.34 -5.24
C VAL A 192 13.46 1.53 -4.42
N SER A 193 13.43 0.22 -4.55
CA SER A 193 14.40 -0.67 -3.92
C SER A 193 15.22 -1.40 -4.98
N GLY A 194 16.53 -1.37 -4.79
CA GLY A 194 17.51 -2.10 -5.56
C GLY A 194 18.57 -2.60 -4.59
N LEU A 195 19.84 -2.40 -4.93
CA LEU A 195 20.95 -2.59 -4.00
C LEU A 195 20.94 -1.51 -2.91
N ASP A 196 20.40 -0.33 -3.23
CA ASP A 196 20.20 0.80 -2.33
C ASP A 196 18.77 1.35 -2.48
N ASN A 197 18.31 2.17 -1.52
CA ASN A 197 17.06 2.91 -1.62
C ASN A 197 17.31 4.26 -2.29
N PHE A 198 16.59 4.54 -3.36
CA PHE A 198 16.63 5.81 -4.06
C PHE A 198 15.35 6.59 -3.84
N TYR A 199 15.48 7.89 -3.74
CA TYR A 199 14.37 8.84 -3.70
C TYR A 199 14.54 9.80 -4.86
N ALA A 200 13.50 9.98 -5.66
CA ALA A 200 13.43 11.01 -6.67
C ALA A 200 12.33 12.01 -6.27
N THR A 201 12.62 13.29 -6.37
CA THR A 201 11.66 14.38 -6.19
C THR A 201 11.57 15.16 -7.48
N TRP A 202 10.36 15.59 -7.83
CA TRP A 202 10.09 16.47 -8.98
C TRP A 202 8.96 17.43 -8.61
N GLU A 203 8.93 18.58 -9.24
CA GLU A 203 7.90 19.62 -9.11
C GLU A 203 6.96 19.59 -10.30
#